data_c87fbae8c520f87445ffa2465e020df3
#
_entry.id   c87fbae8c520f87445ffa2465e020df3
#
_cell.length_a   1.000
_cell.length_b   1.000
_cell.length_c   1.000
_cell.angle_alpha   90.00
_cell.angle_beta   90.00
_cell.angle_gamma   90.00
#
_symmetry.space_group_name_H-M   'P 1'
#
loop_
_entity.id
_entity.type
_entity.pdbx_description
1 polymer ?
#
loop_
_entity_poly.entity_id
_entity_poly.type
_entity_poly.pdbx_seq_one_letter_code
_entity_poly.pdbx_strand_id
1 'polypeptide(L)'
;WYNYAVQIWGPVPLVTTPNGGQNAVRNSETEVYQQIVDDLKDAAERLPEVNGYSLNDIGRATRGAANAALAKVYLTWAQVDDDLTDAQRKDYFSKSVEYAQKVIDSNQYALEEDFYDNWNNQNRNGKESIFAVQYYIGSGTNAGDNTGGNHLCHCSFSTSYSVSLPHIAPGPDNTVENSYLAGDQRKDVSFADSLWR
;
A
#
# COMPACT_ATOMS: atom_id res chain seq x y z
N TRP A 1 -6.57 -7.90 -3.81
CA TRP A 1 -5.80 -8.96 -4.48
C TRP A 1 -5.81 -8.81 -5.99
N TYR A 2 -6.96 -8.66 -6.65
CA TYR A 2 -7.05 -8.52 -8.11
C TYR A 2 -6.24 -7.34 -8.66
N ASN A 3 -6.24 -6.18 -7.98
CA ASN A 3 -5.41 -5.04 -8.38
C ASN A 3 -3.90 -5.38 -8.40
N TYR A 4 -3.43 -6.16 -7.45
CA TYR A 4 -2.04 -6.64 -7.44
C TYR A 4 -1.81 -7.67 -8.56
N ALA A 5 -2.74 -8.60 -8.73
CA ALA A 5 -2.62 -9.66 -9.72
C ALA A 5 -2.60 -9.12 -11.16
N VAL A 6 -3.49 -8.20 -11.52
CA VAL A 6 -3.57 -7.65 -12.88
C VAL A 6 -2.34 -6.81 -13.23
N GLN A 7 -1.75 -6.10 -12.26
CA GLN A 7 -0.55 -5.31 -12.50
C GLN A 7 0.71 -6.16 -12.74
N ILE A 8 0.77 -7.38 -12.21
CA ILE A 8 1.93 -8.27 -12.36
C ILE A 8 1.77 -9.22 -13.54
N TRP A 9 0.58 -9.79 -13.72
CA TRP A 9 0.34 -10.88 -14.66
C TRP A 9 -0.60 -10.51 -15.83
N GLY A 10 -1.07 -9.26 -15.89
CA GLY A 10 -2.06 -8.83 -16.88
C GLY A 10 -3.39 -9.56 -16.72
N PRO A 11 -3.94 -10.14 -17.81
CA PRO A 11 -5.19 -10.89 -17.77
C PRO A 11 -5.15 -12.04 -16.77
N VAL A 12 -6.07 -12.05 -15.81
CA VAL A 12 -6.20 -13.09 -14.77
C VAL A 12 -7.63 -13.60 -14.67
N PRO A 13 -7.84 -14.82 -14.17
CA PRO A 13 -9.19 -15.33 -13.96
C PRO A 13 -9.92 -14.57 -12.87
N LEU A 14 -11.16 -14.14 -13.12
CA LEU A 14 -12.06 -13.61 -12.10
C LEU A 14 -12.85 -14.75 -11.46
N VAL A 15 -12.58 -15.01 -10.18
CA VAL A 15 -13.27 -16.02 -9.37
C VAL A 15 -14.02 -15.29 -8.27
N THR A 16 -15.29 -15.02 -8.51
CA THR A 16 -16.17 -14.26 -7.59
C THR A 16 -17.03 -15.15 -6.70
N THR A 17 -16.97 -16.47 -6.89
CA THR A 17 -17.70 -17.44 -6.08
C THR A 17 -16.76 -18.46 -5.43
N PRO A 18 -17.07 -18.98 -4.24
CA PRO A 18 -16.17 -19.85 -3.47
C PRO A 18 -15.66 -21.12 -4.20
N ASN A 19 -16.38 -21.62 -5.17
CA ASN A 19 -16.03 -22.85 -5.90
C ASN A 19 -15.83 -22.63 -7.41
N GLY A 20 -15.74 -21.36 -7.85
CA GLY A 20 -15.70 -21.00 -9.28
C GLY A 20 -14.36 -21.24 -9.99
N GLY A 21 -13.31 -21.66 -9.26
CA GLY A 21 -11.94 -21.68 -9.80
C GLY A 21 -11.54 -22.92 -10.59
N GLN A 22 -12.31 -24.01 -10.58
CA GLN A 22 -11.87 -25.30 -11.15
C GLN A 22 -11.66 -25.31 -12.67
N ASN A 23 -12.33 -24.43 -13.41
CA ASN A 23 -12.18 -24.26 -14.85
C ASN A 23 -12.06 -22.77 -15.23
N ALA A 24 -11.44 -21.97 -14.35
CA ALA A 24 -11.32 -20.55 -14.57
C ALA A 24 -10.43 -20.24 -15.77
N VAL A 25 -10.95 -19.44 -16.69
CA VAL A 25 -10.19 -18.87 -17.81
C VAL A 25 -9.79 -17.44 -17.50
N ARG A 26 -8.76 -16.94 -18.17
CA ARG A 26 -8.34 -15.54 -18.03
C ARG A 26 -9.39 -14.60 -18.57
N ASN A 27 -9.77 -13.62 -17.76
CA ASN A 27 -10.57 -12.47 -18.18
C ASN A 27 -9.63 -11.37 -18.75
N SER A 28 -10.17 -10.50 -19.58
CA SER A 28 -9.42 -9.31 -20.04
C SER A 28 -9.03 -8.40 -18.89
N GLU A 29 -7.99 -7.59 -19.06
CA GLU A 29 -7.59 -6.62 -18.05
C GLU A 29 -8.73 -5.63 -17.74
N THR A 30 -9.43 -5.18 -18.76
CA THR A 30 -10.60 -4.31 -18.63
C THR A 30 -11.68 -4.91 -17.71
N GLU A 31 -12.02 -6.20 -17.89
CA GLU A 31 -12.99 -6.88 -17.01
C GLU A 31 -12.48 -6.97 -15.57
N VAL A 32 -11.18 -7.24 -15.38
CA VAL A 32 -10.58 -7.32 -14.06
C VAL A 32 -10.58 -5.94 -13.38
N TYR A 33 -10.17 -4.88 -14.09
CA TYR A 33 -10.22 -3.52 -13.55
C TYR A 33 -11.65 -3.07 -13.24
N GLN A 34 -12.62 -3.42 -14.08
CA GLN A 34 -14.03 -3.11 -13.80
C GLN A 34 -14.50 -3.77 -12.50
N GLN A 35 -14.21 -5.06 -12.30
CA GLN A 35 -14.55 -5.75 -11.05
C GLN A 35 -13.89 -5.09 -9.83
N ILE A 36 -12.61 -4.71 -9.93
CA ILE A 36 -11.90 -4.01 -8.85
C ILE A 36 -12.61 -2.70 -8.50
N VAL A 37 -12.98 -1.92 -9.52
CA VAL A 37 -13.67 -0.64 -9.32
C VAL A 37 -15.03 -0.84 -8.67
N ASP A 38 -15.80 -1.83 -9.09
CA ASP A 38 -17.12 -2.12 -8.54
C ASP A 38 -17.02 -2.56 -7.06
N ASP A 39 -16.07 -3.45 -6.73
CA ASP A 39 -15.80 -3.87 -5.36
C ASP A 39 -15.39 -2.69 -4.47
N LEU A 40 -14.52 -1.81 -4.97
CA LEU A 40 -14.04 -0.67 -4.20
C LEU A 40 -15.11 0.41 -4.03
N LYS A 41 -16.00 0.60 -4.99
CA LYS A 41 -17.15 1.51 -4.84
C LYS A 41 -18.12 1.00 -3.79
N ASP A 42 -18.46 -0.29 -3.82
CA ASP A 42 -19.29 -0.90 -2.78
C ASP A 42 -18.63 -0.77 -1.40
N ALA A 43 -17.32 -0.97 -1.32
CA ALA A 43 -16.56 -0.77 -0.10
C ALA A 43 -16.59 0.69 0.38
N ALA A 44 -16.42 1.67 -0.53
CA ALA A 44 -16.49 3.09 -0.19
C ALA A 44 -17.86 3.54 0.32
N GLU A 45 -18.93 2.88 -0.10
CA GLU A 45 -20.30 3.16 0.39
C GLU A 45 -20.55 2.57 1.78
N ARG A 46 -20.03 1.37 2.05
CA ARG A 46 -20.36 0.61 3.27
C ARG A 46 -19.37 0.79 4.41
N LEU A 47 -18.11 1.06 4.13
CA LEU A 47 -17.09 1.19 5.16
C LEU A 47 -17.27 2.50 5.94
N PRO A 48 -17.01 2.48 7.26
CA PRO A 48 -17.02 3.69 8.07
C PRO A 48 -15.79 4.56 7.79
N GLU A 49 -15.84 5.80 8.26
CA GLU A 49 -14.67 6.66 8.39
C GLU A 49 -13.73 6.16 9.51
N VAL A 50 -12.51 6.71 9.57
CA VAL A 50 -11.51 6.32 10.60
C VAL A 50 -12.10 6.44 12.02
N ASN A 51 -12.78 7.53 12.30
CA ASN A 51 -13.40 7.79 13.60
C ASN A 51 -14.65 6.92 13.91
N GLY A 52 -15.13 6.15 12.94
CA GLY A 52 -16.21 5.19 13.12
C GLY A 52 -15.78 3.86 13.73
N TYR A 53 -14.47 3.64 13.90
CA TYR A 53 -13.95 2.42 14.52
C TYR A 53 -13.63 2.60 16.00
N SER A 54 -13.79 1.51 16.77
CA SER A 54 -13.31 1.44 18.16
C SER A 54 -11.77 1.34 18.18
N LEU A 55 -11.16 1.64 19.33
CA LEU A 55 -9.70 1.50 19.52
C LEU A 55 -9.18 0.10 19.21
N ASN A 56 -10.00 -0.93 19.40
CA ASN A 56 -9.64 -2.33 19.12
C ASN A 56 -9.68 -2.68 17.63
N ASP A 57 -10.28 -1.84 16.82
CA ASP A 57 -10.49 -2.04 15.39
C ASP A 57 -9.63 -1.11 14.52
N ILE A 58 -8.71 -0.36 15.13
CA ILE A 58 -7.75 0.49 14.41
C ILE A 58 -6.94 -0.36 13.44
N GLY A 59 -6.79 0.13 12.22
CA GLY A 59 -6.08 -0.56 11.12
C GLY A 59 -6.99 -1.38 10.20
N ARG A 60 -8.29 -1.47 10.49
CA ARG A 60 -9.28 -1.99 9.52
C ARG A 60 -9.43 -1.04 8.34
N ALA A 61 -9.88 -1.59 7.21
CA ALA A 61 -10.15 -0.80 6.00
C ALA A 61 -11.26 0.23 6.28
N THR A 62 -11.04 1.45 5.81
CA THR A 62 -11.93 2.59 5.97
C THR A 62 -12.50 3.03 4.63
N ARG A 63 -13.51 3.90 4.66
CA ARG A 63 -14.00 4.58 3.45
C ARG A 63 -12.87 5.35 2.74
N GLY A 64 -12.01 6.03 3.48
CA GLY A 64 -10.86 6.73 2.94
C GLY A 64 -9.88 5.78 2.25
N ALA A 65 -9.64 4.60 2.81
CA ALA A 65 -8.82 3.56 2.18
C ALA A 65 -9.40 3.08 0.85
N ALA A 66 -10.73 2.88 0.78
CA ALA A 66 -11.41 2.50 -0.47
C ALA A 66 -11.32 3.61 -1.53
N ASN A 67 -11.54 4.88 -1.14
CA ASN A 67 -11.39 6.03 -2.05
C ASN A 67 -9.95 6.21 -2.54
N ALA A 68 -8.95 6.07 -1.68
CA ALA A 68 -7.54 6.14 -2.06
C ALA A 68 -7.16 5.01 -3.04
N ALA A 69 -7.68 3.79 -2.80
CA ALA A 69 -7.50 2.67 -3.71
C ALA A 69 -8.17 2.92 -5.07
N LEU A 70 -9.39 3.49 -5.10
CA LEU A 70 -10.07 3.88 -6.35
C LEU A 70 -9.26 4.92 -7.14
N ALA A 71 -8.74 5.93 -6.47
CA ALA A 71 -7.88 6.93 -7.10
C ALA A 71 -6.68 6.27 -7.78
N LYS A 72 -5.99 5.37 -7.07
CA LYS A 72 -4.84 4.64 -7.59
C LYS A 72 -5.20 3.70 -8.74
N VAL A 73 -6.32 2.98 -8.63
CA VAL A 73 -6.78 2.03 -9.65
C VAL A 73 -7.11 2.76 -10.93
N TYR A 74 -7.89 3.85 -10.89
CA TYR A 74 -8.22 4.64 -12.07
C TYR A 74 -6.98 5.25 -12.72
N LEU A 75 -6.02 5.75 -11.93
CA LEU A 75 -4.76 6.27 -12.43
C LEU A 75 -3.98 5.19 -13.20
N THR A 76 -3.82 4.01 -12.59
CA THR A 76 -3.07 2.91 -13.19
C THR A 76 -3.78 2.39 -14.43
N TRP A 77 -5.07 2.15 -14.36
CA TRP A 77 -5.87 1.67 -15.49
C TRP A 77 -5.79 2.60 -16.69
N ALA A 78 -5.90 3.93 -16.46
CA ALA A 78 -5.71 4.91 -17.52
C ALA A 78 -4.32 4.88 -18.18
N GLN A 79 -3.31 4.40 -17.49
CA GLN A 79 -1.93 4.37 -17.97
C GLN A 79 -1.58 3.07 -18.71
N VAL A 80 -2.13 1.93 -18.27
CA VAL A 80 -1.66 0.61 -18.73
C VAL A 80 -2.59 -0.07 -19.74
N ASP A 81 -3.86 0.29 -19.81
CA ASP A 81 -4.82 -0.34 -20.73
C ASP A 81 -4.74 0.34 -22.10
N ASP A 82 -4.16 -0.36 -23.06
CA ASP A 82 -3.98 0.13 -24.42
C ASP A 82 -5.27 0.15 -25.25
N ASP A 83 -6.30 -0.60 -24.82
CA ASP A 83 -7.60 -0.66 -25.50
C ASP A 83 -8.51 0.54 -25.18
N LEU A 84 -8.10 1.40 -24.22
CA LEU A 84 -8.86 2.60 -23.88
C LEU A 84 -8.77 3.68 -24.97
N THR A 85 -9.92 4.22 -25.32
CA THR A 85 -9.99 5.45 -26.11
C THR A 85 -9.44 6.65 -25.33
N ASP A 86 -8.99 7.69 -26.02
CA ASP A 86 -8.52 8.93 -25.38
C ASP A 86 -9.57 9.56 -24.46
N ALA A 87 -10.84 9.46 -24.83
CA ALA A 87 -11.95 9.95 -24.00
C ALA A 87 -12.10 9.17 -22.69
N GLN A 88 -12.02 7.85 -22.76
CA GLN A 88 -12.06 6.99 -21.55
C GLN A 88 -10.83 7.23 -20.66
N ARG A 89 -9.64 7.32 -21.26
CA ARG A 89 -8.40 7.61 -20.55
C ARG A 89 -8.48 8.93 -19.77
N LYS A 90 -8.99 9.98 -20.44
CA LYS A 90 -9.20 11.29 -19.80
C LYS A 90 -10.25 11.21 -18.67
N ASP A 91 -11.34 10.49 -18.87
CA ASP A 91 -12.36 10.27 -17.83
C ASP A 91 -11.77 9.55 -16.60
N TYR A 92 -10.93 8.53 -16.81
CA TYR A 92 -10.31 7.81 -15.71
C TYR A 92 -9.30 8.65 -14.94
N PHE A 93 -8.52 9.49 -15.60
CA PHE A 93 -7.69 10.48 -14.90
C PHE A 93 -8.54 11.45 -14.07
N SER A 94 -9.67 11.90 -14.61
CA SER A 94 -10.59 12.78 -13.89
C SER A 94 -11.18 12.08 -12.65
N LYS A 95 -11.58 10.82 -12.78
CA LYS A 95 -12.06 9.99 -11.66
C LYS A 95 -10.96 9.76 -10.62
N SER A 96 -9.72 9.53 -11.04
CA SER A 96 -8.60 9.42 -10.11
C SER A 96 -8.47 10.67 -9.23
N VAL A 97 -8.53 11.86 -9.86
CA VAL A 97 -8.50 13.13 -9.11
C VAL A 97 -9.71 13.27 -8.19
N GLU A 98 -10.92 12.95 -8.67
CA GLU A 98 -12.14 13.02 -7.85
C GLU A 98 -12.04 12.16 -6.57
N TYR A 99 -11.61 10.90 -6.70
CA TYR A 99 -11.48 10.01 -5.55
C TYR A 99 -10.34 10.41 -4.60
N ALA A 100 -9.23 10.92 -5.13
CA ALA A 100 -8.17 11.49 -4.30
C ALA A 100 -8.67 12.72 -3.53
N GLN A 101 -9.45 13.60 -4.17
CA GLN A 101 -10.02 14.77 -3.53
C GLN A 101 -11.00 14.39 -2.42
N LYS A 102 -11.80 13.33 -2.57
CA LYS A 102 -12.67 12.81 -1.49
C LYS A 102 -11.89 12.42 -0.23
N VAL A 103 -10.68 11.86 -0.39
CA VAL A 103 -9.81 11.53 0.76
C VAL A 103 -9.33 12.81 1.44
N ILE A 104 -8.87 13.80 0.67
CA ILE A 104 -8.39 15.09 1.18
C ILE A 104 -9.51 15.83 1.91
N ASP A 105 -10.67 15.96 1.28
CA ASP A 105 -11.82 16.70 1.80
C ASP A 105 -12.45 16.04 3.04
N SER A 106 -12.19 14.75 3.25
CA SER A 106 -12.66 14.03 4.45
C SER A 106 -12.05 14.59 5.74
N ASN A 107 -10.90 15.25 5.68
CA ASN A 107 -10.14 15.74 6.82
C ASN A 107 -9.83 14.65 7.88
N GLN A 108 -9.85 13.38 7.48
CA GLN A 108 -9.52 12.26 8.36
C GLN A 108 -8.02 11.96 8.39
N TYR A 109 -7.29 12.47 7.41
CA TYR A 109 -5.86 12.22 7.20
C TYR A 109 -5.13 13.55 7.05
N ALA A 110 -3.87 13.59 7.46
CA ALA A 110 -3.00 14.74 7.30
C ALA A 110 -1.54 14.28 7.21
N LEU A 111 -0.68 15.10 6.62
CA LEU A 111 0.76 14.82 6.63
C LEU A 111 1.30 14.93 8.06
N GLU A 112 2.28 14.10 8.41
CA GLU A 112 3.03 14.24 9.64
C GLU A 112 3.94 15.48 9.56
N GLU A 113 4.14 16.17 10.70
CA GLU A 113 5.02 17.32 10.78
C GLU A 113 6.49 16.91 10.68
N ASP A 114 6.82 15.79 11.32
CA ASP A 114 8.11 15.16 11.22
C ASP A 114 8.01 13.90 10.36
N PHE A 115 8.82 13.83 9.30
CA PHE A 115 8.83 12.67 8.40
C PHE A 115 9.20 11.37 9.15
N TYR A 116 10.00 11.43 10.22
CA TYR A 116 10.35 10.29 11.05
C TYR A 116 9.13 9.62 11.69
N ASP A 117 8.07 10.38 12.00
CA ASP A 117 6.87 9.84 12.64
C ASP A 117 6.15 8.80 11.80
N ASN A 118 6.32 8.80 10.48
CA ASN A 118 5.81 7.75 9.61
C ASN A 118 6.47 6.37 9.84
N TRP A 119 7.66 6.34 10.43
CA TRP A 119 8.46 5.14 10.68
C TRP A 119 8.56 4.80 12.16
N ASN A 120 8.08 5.69 13.02
CA ASN A 120 8.13 5.55 14.47
C ASN A 120 7.11 4.51 14.95
N ASN A 121 7.58 3.46 15.62
CA ASN A 121 6.72 2.42 16.20
C ASN A 121 5.69 2.94 17.22
N GLN A 122 5.93 4.09 17.83
CA GLN A 122 5.00 4.73 18.76
C GLN A 122 3.84 5.42 18.03
N ASN A 123 4.01 5.76 16.75
CA ASN A 123 3.00 6.43 15.92
C ASN A 123 2.35 5.47 14.89
N ARG A 124 2.13 4.22 15.28
CA ARG A 124 1.45 3.25 14.42
C ARG A 124 0.06 3.73 14.03
N ASN A 125 -0.25 3.63 12.74
CA ASN A 125 -1.50 4.15 12.18
C ASN A 125 -1.70 5.65 12.47
N GLY A 126 -0.61 6.42 12.42
CA GLY A 126 -0.63 7.88 12.55
C GLY A 126 -1.51 8.56 11.50
N LYS A 127 -1.66 9.86 11.60
CA LYS A 127 -2.60 10.64 10.77
C LYS A 127 -2.32 10.61 9.26
N GLU A 128 -1.10 10.27 8.83
CA GLU A 128 -0.75 10.11 7.43
C GLU A 128 -1.10 8.70 6.89
N SER A 129 -1.28 7.71 7.77
CA SER A 129 -1.55 6.33 7.38
C SER A 129 -3.00 6.14 6.93
N ILE A 130 -3.23 5.98 5.62
CA ILE A 130 -4.56 5.70 5.07
C ILE A 130 -4.94 4.23 5.23
N PHE A 131 -4.02 3.32 4.94
CA PHE A 131 -4.20 1.88 5.11
C PHE A 131 -2.85 1.17 5.19
N ALA A 132 -2.69 0.36 6.21
CA ALA A 132 -1.50 -0.47 6.39
C ALA A 132 -1.89 -1.89 6.80
N VAL A 133 -1.17 -2.89 6.30
CA VAL A 133 -1.32 -4.27 6.76
C VAL A 133 -0.80 -4.37 8.19
N GLN A 134 -1.66 -4.80 9.10
CA GLN A 134 -1.32 -4.91 10.51
C GLN A 134 -0.59 -6.24 10.78
N TYR A 135 0.67 -6.15 11.16
CA TYR A 135 1.47 -7.29 11.59
C TYR A 135 1.52 -7.35 13.12
N TYR A 136 1.30 -8.54 13.64
CA TYR A 136 1.37 -8.80 15.08
C TYR A 136 2.41 -9.89 15.38
N ILE A 137 3.30 -9.62 16.30
CA ILE A 137 4.20 -10.62 16.85
C ILE A 137 3.55 -11.12 18.13
N GLY A 138 2.94 -12.31 18.08
CA GLY A 138 2.33 -12.95 19.25
C GLY A 138 3.37 -13.31 20.31
N SER A 139 3.00 -13.17 21.59
CA SER A 139 3.82 -13.67 22.70
C SER A 139 3.93 -15.19 22.59
N GLY A 140 5.10 -15.70 22.25
CA GLY A 140 5.36 -17.15 22.19
C GLY A 140 5.91 -17.67 20.87
N THR A 141 5.99 -16.85 19.85
CA THR A 141 6.72 -17.20 18.63
C THR A 141 8.21 -16.94 18.87
N ASN A 142 9.01 -17.98 18.75
CA ASN A 142 10.46 -17.85 18.73
C ASN A 142 10.84 -16.87 17.60
N ALA A 143 11.90 -16.11 17.80
CA ALA A 143 12.40 -15.12 16.81
C ALA A 143 12.73 -15.73 15.41
N GLY A 144 12.55 -17.02 15.23
CA GLY A 144 12.68 -17.73 13.96
C GLY A 144 11.34 -18.10 13.29
N ASP A 145 10.20 -17.83 13.94
CA ASP A 145 8.89 -18.15 13.38
C ASP A 145 8.36 -16.92 12.62
N ASN A 146 8.74 -16.81 11.36
CA ASN A 146 8.45 -15.68 10.47
C ASN A 146 6.97 -15.53 10.06
N THR A 147 6.04 -16.14 10.76
CA THR A 147 4.63 -16.20 10.37
C THR A 147 3.86 -14.90 10.60
N GLY A 148 4.43 -13.89 11.24
CA GLY A 148 3.74 -12.63 11.54
C GLY A 148 4.52 -11.36 11.23
N GLY A 149 5.73 -11.44 10.70
CA GLY A 149 6.59 -10.28 10.46
C GLY A 149 6.62 -9.83 8.98
N ASN A 150 6.93 -8.59 8.77
CA ASN A 150 7.21 -8.07 7.43
C ASN A 150 8.58 -8.57 6.95
N HIS A 151 8.60 -9.47 5.97
CA HIS A 151 9.83 -10.01 5.39
C HIS A 151 10.78 -8.94 4.83
N LEU A 152 10.27 -7.77 4.46
CA LEU A 152 11.10 -6.67 3.96
C LEU A 152 12.07 -6.14 5.03
N CYS A 153 11.70 -6.21 6.31
CA CYS A 153 12.60 -5.84 7.41
C CYS A 153 13.85 -6.73 7.48
N HIS A 154 13.74 -7.99 7.09
CA HIS A 154 14.87 -8.92 7.11
C HIS A 154 15.87 -8.69 5.98
N CYS A 155 15.44 -8.09 4.89
CA CYS A 155 16.29 -7.83 3.72
C CYS A 155 17.11 -6.54 3.83
N SER A 156 16.74 -5.64 4.74
CA SER A 156 17.26 -4.26 4.78
C SER A 156 18.31 -4.01 5.87
N PHE A 157 18.50 -4.92 6.83
CA PHE A 157 19.43 -4.70 7.93
C PHE A 157 20.63 -5.63 7.85
N SER A 158 21.80 -5.03 7.66
CA SER A 158 23.06 -5.64 8.05
C SER A 158 23.05 -5.75 9.56
N THR A 159 22.58 -6.87 10.08
CA THR A 159 22.61 -7.08 11.51
C THR A 159 23.92 -7.73 11.89
N SER A 160 24.71 -7.02 12.66
CA SER A 160 25.77 -7.60 13.49
C SER A 160 25.22 -8.65 14.48
N TYR A 161 23.93 -8.89 14.46
CA TYR A 161 23.19 -9.76 15.39
C TYR A 161 22.85 -11.14 14.83
N SER A 162 23.03 -11.35 13.55
CA SER A 162 22.67 -12.65 12.96
C SER A 162 23.84 -13.20 12.17
N VAL A 163 24.48 -14.15 12.75
CA VAL A 163 25.64 -14.88 12.21
C VAL A 163 25.28 -15.70 10.94
N SER A 164 24.06 -15.61 10.41
CA SER A 164 23.55 -16.54 9.41
C SER A 164 22.67 -15.96 8.32
N LEU A 165 22.68 -14.67 8.04
CA LEU A 165 21.85 -14.15 6.95
C LEU A 165 22.69 -13.85 5.70
N PRO A 166 22.62 -14.71 4.66
CA PRO A 166 23.30 -14.50 3.39
C PRO A 166 22.60 -13.48 2.48
N HIS A 167 21.60 -12.75 2.95
CA HIS A 167 20.80 -11.82 2.15
C HIS A 167 20.95 -10.39 2.65
N ILE A 168 22.17 -9.87 2.58
CA ILE A 168 22.38 -8.43 2.68
C ILE A 168 22.00 -7.88 1.31
N ALA A 169 20.85 -7.21 1.23
CA ALA A 169 20.61 -6.34 0.08
C ALA A 169 21.75 -5.33 0.01
N PRO A 170 22.34 -5.08 -1.17
CA PRO A 170 23.33 -4.02 -1.30
C PRO A 170 22.70 -2.73 -0.76
N GLY A 171 23.43 -2.05 0.09
CA GLY A 171 23.00 -0.77 0.63
C GLY A 171 22.71 0.21 -0.51
N PRO A 172 21.95 1.27 -0.26
CA PRO A 172 21.69 2.29 -1.27
C PRO A 172 23.01 2.85 -1.76
N ASP A 173 23.09 3.04 -3.06
CA ASP A 173 24.20 3.73 -3.69
C ASP A 173 24.25 5.19 -3.16
N ASN A 174 25.45 5.69 -2.89
CA ASN A 174 25.68 7.08 -2.51
C ASN A 174 25.07 8.10 -3.48
N THR A 175 24.81 7.69 -4.73
CA THR A 175 24.11 8.51 -5.74
C THR A 175 22.71 8.89 -5.28
N VAL A 176 21.97 7.95 -4.67
CA VAL A 176 20.61 8.22 -4.15
C VAL A 176 20.69 9.14 -2.94
N GLU A 177 21.61 8.88 -2.01
CA GLU A 177 21.83 9.77 -0.85
C GLU A 177 22.19 11.20 -1.27
N ASN A 178 23.05 11.36 -2.26
CA ASN A 178 23.48 12.66 -2.77
C ASN A 178 22.41 13.38 -3.61
N SER A 179 21.32 12.74 -3.98
CA SER A 179 20.21 13.35 -4.72
C SER A 179 19.27 14.18 -3.83
N TYR A 180 19.35 14.04 -2.51
CA TYR A 180 18.54 14.83 -1.59
C TYR A 180 19.06 16.26 -1.49
N LEU A 181 18.13 17.21 -1.47
CA LEU A 181 18.46 18.62 -1.28
C LEU A 181 18.90 18.90 0.17
N ALA A 182 19.70 19.93 0.36
CA ALA A 182 20.09 20.37 1.69
C ALA A 182 18.86 20.75 2.53
N GLY A 183 18.74 20.16 3.73
CA GLY A 183 17.60 20.39 4.63
C GLY A 183 16.38 19.48 4.36
N ASP A 184 16.48 18.52 3.44
CA ASP A 184 15.45 17.52 3.25
C ASP A 184 15.47 16.49 4.40
N GLN A 185 14.47 16.53 5.29
CA GLN A 185 14.34 15.64 6.44
C GLN A 185 14.34 14.14 6.06
N ARG A 186 13.89 13.81 4.85
CA ARG A 186 13.83 12.42 4.37
C ARG A 186 15.20 11.79 4.28
N LYS A 187 16.26 12.58 4.03
CA LYS A 187 17.63 12.10 3.97
C LYS A 187 18.05 11.45 5.28
N ASP A 188 17.90 12.17 6.37
CA ASP A 188 18.36 11.74 7.70
C ASP A 188 17.56 10.54 8.25
N VAL A 189 16.31 10.38 7.79
CA VAL A 189 15.45 9.25 8.16
C VAL A 189 15.73 8.02 7.31
N SER A 190 16.02 8.21 6.02
CA SER A 190 16.23 7.11 5.06
C SER A 190 17.65 6.53 5.09
N PHE A 191 18.64 7.33 5.50
CA PHE A 191 20.05 6.95 5.55
C PHE A 191 20.59 7.19 6.95
N ALA A 192 20.75 6.13 7.71
CA ALA A 192 21.32 6.21 9.06
C ALA A 192 22.85 6.15 8.98
N ASP A 193 23.53 7.17 9.50
CA ASP A 193 24.99 7.21 9.64
C ASP A 193 25.51 6.23 10.71
N SER A 194 24.62 5.76 11.58
CA SER A 194 24.95 4.81 12.64
C SER A 194 23.73 3.95 13.01
N LEU A 195 24.00 2.71 13.43
CA LEU A 195 22.96 1.77 13.89
C LEU A 195 22.34 2.13 15.25
N TRP A 196 22.74 3.25 15.83
CA TRP A 196 22.35 3.66 17.19
C TRP A 196 21.78 5.09 17.16
N ARG A 197 20.51 5.23 16.94
CA ARG A 197 19.70 6.36 17.39
C ARG A 197 18.57 5.89 18.26
#